data_b5cec6b8924a9fd8ed5402241842acca
#
_entry.id   b5cec6b8924a9fd8ed5402241842acca
#
_cell.length_a   1.000
_cell.length_b   1.000
_cell.length_c   1.000
_cell.angle_alpha   90.00
_cell.angle_beta   90.00
_cell.angle_gamma   90.00
#
_symmetry.space_group_name_H-M   'P 1'
#
loop_
_entity.id
_entity.type
_entity.pdbx_description
1 polymer ?
#
loop_
_entity_poly.entity_id
_entity_poly.type
_entity_poly.pdbx_seq_one_letter_code
_entity_poly.pdbx_strand_id
1 'polypeptide(L)'
;MPSELTPEERSELKNSIAEFHTYQLDPGSCSSLHAQRIHAPPELVWSIVRRFDKPQTYKHFIKSCSVEQNFEMRVGCTRDVIVISGLPANTSTERLDILDDERRVTGFSIIGGEHRLTNYKSVTTVHRFEKENRIWTVVLESYVVDMPEGNSEDDTRCFADTVVKLNLQKLATVAEAMARNSGDGSGSQVT
;
A
#
# COMPACT_ATOMS: atom_id res chain seq x y z
N MET A 1 1.97 -13.45 10.09
CA MET A 1 3.26 -12.74 9.95
C MET A 1 3.82 -13.01 8.57
N PRO A 2 4.22 -11.99 7.79
CA PRO A 2 4.81 -12.18 6.47
C PRO A 2 6.04 -13.10 6.55
N SER A 3 6.07 -14.13 5.72
CA SER A 3 7.18 -15.09 5.67
C SER A 3 8.48 -14.53 5.06
N GLU A 4 8.39 -13.35 4.45
CA GLU A 4 9.46 -12.70 3.68
C GLU A 4 10.40 -11.83 4.52
N LEU A 5 10.03 -11.53 5.78
CA LEU A 5 10.84 -10.73 6.69
C LEU A 5 11.91 -11.58 7.38
N THR A 6 13.13 -11.04 7.51
CA THR A 6 14.16 -11.64 8.37
C THR A 6 13.77 -11.54 9.85
N PRO A 7 14.41 -12.33 10.75
CA PRO A 7 14.18 -12.20 12.19
C PRO A 7 14.47 -10.79 12.72
N GLU A 8 15.52 -10.14 12.22
CA GLU A 8 15.89 -8.76 12.58
C GLU A 8 14.79 -7.79 12.15
N GLU A 9 14.37 -7.83 10.88
CA GLU A 9 13.30 -6.98 10.36
C GLU A 9 12.00 -7.16 11.15
N ARG A 10 11.65 -8.40 11.51
CA ARG A 10 10.48 -8.67 12.36
C ARG A 10 10.59 -8.04 13.74
N SER A 11 11.76 -8.10 14.34
CA SER A 11 12.00 -7.52 15.67
C SER A 11 11.85 -6.01 15.64
N GLU A 12 12.42 -5.34 14.64
CA GLU A 12 12.35 -3.88 14.49
C GLU A 12 10.93 -3.41 14.15
N LEU A 13 10.19 -4.16 13.34
CA LEU A 13 8.84 -3.80 12.90
C LEU A 13 7.75 -4.15 13.91
N LYS A 14 8.06 -4.85 15.01
CA LYS A 14 7.08 -5.36 15.97
C LYS A 14 6.13 -4.27 16.49
N ASN A 15 6.65 -3.10 16.86
CA ASN A 15 5.86 -2.00 17.41
C ASN A 15 4.93 -1.40 16.33
N SER A 16 5.44 -1.21 15.13
CA SER A 16 4.63 -0.71 14.01
C SER A 16 3.52 -1.69 13.63
N ILE A 17 3.83 -3.00 13.62
CA ILE A 17 2.83 -4.04 13.37
C ILE A 17 1.74 -4.01 14.45
N ALA A 18 2.11 -3.91 15.72
CA ALA A 18 1.15 -3.86 16.82
C ALA A 18 0.26 -2.63 16.75
N GLU A 19 0.81 -1.48 16.38
CA GLU A 19 0.08 -0.21 16.35
C GLU A 19 -0.80 -0.04 15.10
N PHE A 20 -0.28 -0.38 13.90
CA PHE A 20 -0.94 -0.03 12.65
C PHE A 20 -1.52 -1.21 11.88
N HIS A 21 -1.06 -2.43 12.14
CA HIS A 21 -1.36 -3.59 11.31
C HIS A 21 -2.06 -4.73 12.09
N THR A 22 -2.56 -4.41 13.27
CA THR A 22 -3.31 -5.35 14.10
C THR A 22 -4.77 -4.90 14.19
N TYR A 23 -5.70 -5.76 13.79
CA TYR A 23 -7.12 -5.46 13.76
C TYR A 23 -7.85 -6.30 14.83
N GLN A 24 -8.82 -5.68 15.48
CA GLN A 24 -9.85 -6.43 16.20
C GLN A 24 -10.88 -6.88 15.16
N LEU A 25 -10.96 -8.19 14.94
CA LEU A 25 -11.84 -8.76 13.93
C LEU A 25 -13.22 -8.99 14.49
N ASP A 26 -14.23 -8.50 13.78
CA ASP A 26 -15.62 -8.86 14.01
C ASP A 26 -15.93 -10.25 13.40
N PRO A 27 -16.93 -10.99 13.90
CA PRO A 27 -17.40 -12.21 13.25
C PRO A 27 -17.78 -11.93 11.79
N GLY A 28 -17.21 -12.69 10.86
CA GLY A 28 -17.46 -12.49 9.42
C GLY A 28 -16.50 -11.54 8.73
N SER A 29 -15.45 -11.06 9.40
CA SER A 29 -14.36 -10.31 8.77
C SER A 29 -13.05 -11.09 8.75
N CYS A 30 -12.17 -10.74 7.83
CA CYS A 30 -10.81 -11.29 7.75
C CYS A 30 -9.78 -10.17 7.53
N SER A 31 -8.53 -10.45 7.87
CA SER A 31 -7.41 -9.52 7.68
C SER A 31 -6.15 -10.24 7.23
N SER A 32 -5.25 -9.50 6.62
CA SER A 32 -3.93 -10.00 6.26
C SER A 32 -2.88 -8.90 6.37
N LEU A 33 -1.61 -9.30 6.49
CA LEU A 33 -0.46 -8.41 6.51
C LEU A 33 0.58 -8.92 5.52
N HIS A 34 1.02 -8.04 4.63
CA HIS A 34 2.06 -8.31 3.62
C HIS A 34 3.25 -7.40 3.83
N ALA A 35 4.42 -7.88 3.44
CA ALA A 35 5.67 -7.13 3.45
C ALA A 35 6.34 -7.19 2.08
N GLN A 36 6.97 -6.08 1.68
CA GLN A 36 7.78 -6.01 0.47
C GLN A 36 9.08 -5.29 0.79
N ARG A 37 10.20 -5.96 0.50
CA ARG A 37 11.53 -5.31 0.51
C ARG A 37 11.75 -4.62 -0.81
N ILE A 38 12.28 -3.38 -0.76
CA ILE A 38 12.51 -2.52 -1.92
C ILE A 38 13.92 -1.94 -1.81
N HIS A 39 14.74 -2.13 -2.83
CA HIS A 39 16.10 -1.61 -2.89
C HIS A 39 16.12 -0.16 -3.39
N ALA A 40 15.46 0.71 -2.61
CA ALA A 40 15.39 2.15 -2.83
C ALA A 40 15.31 2.88 -1.47
N PRO A 41 15.71 4.16 -1.40
CA PRO A 41 15.59 4.96 -0.19
C PRO A 41 14.12 5.12 0.26
N PRO A 42 13.84 5.14 1.58
CA PRO A 42 12.47 5.23 2.08
C PRO A 42 11.76 6.53 1.71
N GLU A 43 12.49 7.62 1.54
CA GLU A 43 11.96 8.91 1.09
C GLU A 43 11.38 8.82 -0.33
N LEU A 44 12.07 8.10 -1.21
CA LEU A 44 11.61 7.86 -2.58
C LEU A 44 10.38 6.95 -2.58
N VAL A 45 10.41 5.85 -1.83
CA VAL A 45 9.26 4.93 -1.71
C VAL A 45 8.05 5.67 -1.13
N TRP A 46 8.25 6.47 -0.07
CA TRP A 46 7.19 7.26 0.54
C TRP A 46 6.61 8.29 -0.41
N SER A 47 7.43 8.95 -1.23
CA SER A 47 6.97 9.92 -2.23
C SER A 47 5.96 9.32 -3.23
N ILE A 48 6.02 8.00 -3.46
CA ILE A 48 5.07 7.26 -4.31
C ILE A 48 3.85 6.85 -3.48
N VAL A 49 4.07 6.20 -2.34
CA VAL A 49 3.01 5.61 -1.49
C VAL A 49 2.03 6.67 -0.98
N ARG A 50 2.53 7.84 -0.55
CA ARG A 50 1.71 8.91 0.00
C ARG A 50 0.74 9.56 -0.99
N ARG A 51 0.93 9.35 -2.31
CA ARG A 51 0.11 9.96 -3.37
C ARG A 51 -1.25 9.30 -3.49
N PHE A 52 -2.16 9.68 -2.58
CA PHE A 52 -3.54 9.21 -2.59
C PHE A 52 -4.27 9.55 -3.89
N ASP A 53 -3.93 10.67 -4.52
CA ASP A 53 -4.48 11.15 -5.80
C ASP A 53 -3.93 10.42 -7.05
N LYS A 54 -2.87 9.61 -6.92
CA LYS A 54 -2.21 8.92 -8.04
C LYS A 54 -1.96 7.43 -7.76
N PRO A 55 -2.97 6.66 -7.32
CA PRO A 55 -2.78 5.25 -6.96
C PRO A 55 -2.33 4.38 -8.13
N GLN A 56 -2.72 4.71 -9.37
CA GLN A 56 -2.36 3.96 -10.57
C GLN A 56 -0.85 3.94 -10.85
N THR A 57 -0.06 4.75 -10.17
CA THR A 57 1.41 4.72 -10.27
C THR A 57 1.95 3.33 -9.93
N TYR A 58 1.37 2.66 -8.94
CA TYR A 58 1.78 1.32 -8.52
C TYR A 58 0.62 0.35 -8.23
N LYS A 59 -0.59 0.83 -8.00
CA LYS A 59 -1.75 -0.04 -7.82
C LYS A 59 -2.23 -0.53 -9.19
N HIS A 60 -1.76 -1.72 -9.55
CA HIS A 60 -1.85 -2.29 -10.91
C HIS A 60 -3.29 -2.42 -11.42
N PHE A 61 -4.23 -2.67 -10.52
CA PHE A 61 -5.64 -2.89 -10.88
C PHE A 61 -6.45 -1.60 -11.01
N ILE A 62 -5.87 -0.44 -10.76
CA ILE A 62 -6.53 0.84 -10.94
C ILE A 62 -6.22 1.38 -12.34
N LYS A 63 -7.29 1.54 -13.14
CA LYS A 63 -7.23 2.11 -14.49
C LYS A 63 -7.09 3.64 -14.47
N SER A 64 -7.88 4.30 -13.61
CA SER A 64 -7.86 5.75 -13.46
C SER A 64 -8.32 6.16 -12.05
N CYS A 65 -7.94 7.36 -11.65
CA CYS A 65 -8.31 7.98 -10.40
C CYS A 65 -8.74 9.41 -10.67
N SER A 66 -9.83 9.83 -10.06
CA SER A 66 -10.31 11.20 -10.05
C SER A 66 -10.49 11.71 -8.63
N VAL A 67 -10.22 12.99 -8.44
CA VAL A 67 -10.36 13.72 -7.19
C VAL A 67 -11.13 15.01 -7.47
N GLU A 68 -11.66 15.65 -6.44
CA GLU A 68 -12.39 16.93 -6.58
C GLU A 68 -11.49 18.02 -7.20
N GLN A 69 -12.13 19.03 -7.84
CA GLN A 69 -11.41 20.10 -8.56
C GLN A 69 -10.47 20.91 -7.66
N ASN A 70 -10.78 21.08 -6.37
CA ASN A 70 -9.95 21.77 -5.37
C ASN A 70 -9.36 20.79 -4.38
N PHE A 71 -8.86 19.65 -4.87
CA PHE A 71 -8.34 18.59 -4.04
C PHE A 71 -7.13 19.05 -3.19
N GLU A 72 -7.29 18.92 -1.88
CA GLU A 72 -6.21 19.00 -0.91
C GLU A 72 -5.99 17.63 -0.28
N MET A 73 -4.76 17.14 -0.33
CA MET A 73 -4.41 15.86 0.26
C MET A 73 -4.34 15.96 1.79
N ARG A 74 -5.42 15.59 2.45
CA ARG A 74 -5.58 15.59 3.92
C ARG A 74 -6.49 14.46 4.35
N VAL A 75 -6.39 14.06 5.60
CA VAL A 75 -7.33 13.09 6.19
C VAL A 75 -8.78 13.54 5.97
N GLY A 76 -9.62 12.61 5.52
CA GLY A 76 -11.02 12.82 5.15
C GLY A 76 -11.26 13.14 3.67
N CYS A 77 -10.20 13.46 2.87
CA CYS A 77 -10.39 13.63 1.42
C CYS A 77 -10.75 12.28 0.76
N THR A 78 -11.44 12.37 -0.38
CA THR A 78 -11.92 11.21 -1.14
C THR A 78 -11.32 11.18 -2.54
N ARG A 79 -11.32 9.99 -3.12
CA ARG A 79 -11.03 9.74 -4.52
C ARG A 79 -12.00 8.72 -5.09
N ASP A 80 -12.28 8.83 -6.38
CA ASP A 80 -12.98 7.80 -7.13
C ASP A 80 -12.01 7.09 -8.06
N VAL A 81 -12.02 5.78 -8.02
CA VAL A 81 -11.16 4.96 -8.87
C VAL A 81 -12.01 4.08 -9.79
N ILE A 82 -11.52 3.92 -11.01
CA ILE A 82 -12.04 2.94 -11.97
C ILE A 82 -11.06 1.77 -11.98
N VAL A 83 -11.59 0.57 -11.78
CA VAL A 83 -10.84 -0.67 -11.77
C VAL A 83 -10.76 -1.23 -13.19
N ILE A 84 -9.68 -1.96 -13.50
CA ILE A 84 -9.53 -2.62 -14.80
C ILE A 84 -10.60 -3.70 -14.99
N SER A 85 -10.98 -3.98 -16.23
CA SER A 85 -11.98 -5.01 -16.55
C SER A 85 -11.52 -6.42 -16.15
N GLY A 86 -12.48 -7.28 -15.81
CA GLY A 86 -12.22 -8.68 -15.42
C GLY A 86 -12.08 -8.92 -13.92
N LEU A 87 -12.18 -7.87 -13.09
CA LEU A 87 -12.29 -8.00 -11.64
C LEU A 87 -13.76 -7.93 -11.20
N PRO A 88 -14.11 -8.48 -10.03
CA PRO A 88 -15.45 -8.38 -9.46
C PRO A 88 -15.73 -6.99 -8.84
N ALA A 89 -15.20 -5.94 -9.45
CA ALA A 89 -15.35 -4.55 -9.08
C ALA A 89 -15.19 -3.67 -10.31
N ASN A 90 -16.01 -2.65 -10.46
CA ASN A 90 -15.92 -1.66 -11.54
C ASN A 90 -15.38 -0.34 -11.04
N THR A 91 -15.89 0.12 -9.91
CA THR A 91 -15.54 1.41 -9.30
C THR A 91 -15.37 1.27 -7.80
N SER A 92 -14.62 2.20 -7.21
CA SER A 92 -14.48 2.32 -5.76
C SER A 92 -14.37 3.80 -5.40
N THR A 93 -15.15 4.23 -4.40
CA THR A 93 -14.95 5.53 -3.74
C THR A 93 -14.19 5.28 -2.45
N GLU A 94 -13.06 5.92 -2.30
CA GLU A 94 -12.13 5.69 -1.19
C GLU A 94 -11.91 6.99 -0.42
N ARG A 95 -11.77 6.89 0.90
CA ARG A 95 -11.48 8.01 1.79
C ARG A 95 -10.13 7.80 2.45
N LEU A 96 -9.29 8.85 2.47
CA LEU A 96 -8.02 8.86 3.18
C LEU A 96 -8.30 8.98 4.69
N ASP A 97 -7.93 7.96 5.47
CA ASP A 97 -8.18 7.90 6.91
C ASP A 97 -6.93 8.25 7.73
N ILE A 98 -5.74 7.95 7.20
CA ILE A 98 -4.46 8.20 7.85
C ILE A 98 -3.51 8.81 6.83
N LEU A 99 -2.83 9.89 7.22
CA LEU A 99 -1.68 10.46 6.50
C LEU A 99 -0.72 11.06 7.51
N ASP A 100 0.38 10.38 7.76
CA ASP A 100 1.45 10.80 8.66
C ASP A 100 2.77 10.77 7.89
N ASP A 101 3.23 11.94 7.46
CA ASP A 101 4.46 12.08 6.68
C ASP A 101 5.72 11.83 7.50
N GLU A 102 5.69 12.13 8.80
CA GLU A 102 6.82 11.93 9.70
C GLU A 102 7.09 10.45 9.96
N ARG A 103 6.02 9.72 10.25
CA ARG A 103 6.08 8.28 10.52
C ARG A 103 5.96 7.42 9.24
N ARG A 104 5.67 8.04 8.10
CA ARG A 104 5.41 7.42 6.80
C ARG A 104 4.31 6.35 6.87
N VAL A 105 3.15 6.77 7.37
CA VAL A 105 1.95 5.95 7.50
C VAL A 105 0.83 6.55 6.68
N THR A 106 0.17 5.73 5.86
CA THR A 106 -1.06 6.09 5.16
C THR A 106 -2.08 4.99 5.28
N GLY A 107 -3.35 5.35 5.31
CA GLY A 107 -4.45 4.39 5.36
C GLY A 107 -5.70 4.95 4.72
N PHE A 108 -6.52 4.06 4.16
CA PHE A 108 -7.77 4.43 3.53
C PHE A 108 -8.86 3.39 3.76
N SER A 109 -10.11 3.83 3.62
CA SER A 109 -11.29 2.96 3.61
C SER A 109 -12.01 3.07 2.27
N ILE A 110 -12.59 1.98 1.82
CA ILE A 110 -13.58 1.99 0.74
C ILE A 110 -14.93 2.37 1.37
N ILE A 111 -15.54 3.45 0.86
CA ILE A 111 -16.79 4.00 1.39
C ILE A 111 -17.94 3.94 0.39
N GLY A 112 -17.69 3.53 -0.86
CA GLY A 112 -18.70 3.43 -1.91
C GLY A 112 -18.14 2.81 -3.19
N GLY A 113 -19.00 2.69 -4.20
CA GLY A 113 -18.66 2.11 -5.49
C GLY A 113 -19.34 0.76 -5.77
N GLU A 114 -19.07 0.20 -6.94
CA GLU A 114 -19.57 -1.10 -7.39
C GLU A 114 -18.51 -2.18 -7.15
N HIS A 115 -18.47 -2.73 -5.93
CA HIS A 115 -17.48 -3.75 -5.53
C HIS A 115 -18.06 -4.70 -4.46
N ARG A 116 -17.33 -5.78 -4.18
CA ARG A 116 -17.67 -6.77 -3.14
C ARG A 116 -16.85 -6.62 -1.85
N LEU A 117 -16.03 -5.57 -1.74
CA LEU A 117 -15.15 -5.36 -0.58
C LEU A 117 -15.85 -4.48 0.47
N THR A 118 -16.80 -5.05 1.19
CA THR A 118 -17.53 -4.35 2.26
C THR A 118 -16.61 -4.07 3.44
N ASN A 119 -16.70 -2.86 4.01
CA ASN A 119 -15.89 -2.40 5.15
C ASN A 119 -14.38 -2.57 4.98
N TYR A 120 -13.88 -2.53 3.73
CA TYR A 120 -12.46 -2.63 3.46
C TYR A 120 -11.70 -1.42 3.99
N LYS A 121 -10.68 -1.70 4.79
CA LYS A 121 -9.70 -0.71 5.24
C LYS A 121 -8.30 -1.25 4.99
N SER A 122 -7.38 -0.38 4.60
CA SER A 122 -5.98 -0.72 4.41
C SER A 122 -5.07 0.31 5.08
N VAL A 123 -3.96 -0.16 5.62
CA VAL A 123 -2.89 0.68 6.16
C VAL A 123 -1.57 0.24 5.55
N THR A 124 -0.78 1.23 5.12
CA THR A 124 0.57 1.05 4.57
C THR A 124 1.57 1.84 5.41
N THR A 125 2.68 1.20 5.79
CA THR A 125 3.80 1.85 6.50
C THR A 125 5.10 1.61 5.74
N VAL A 126 6.02 2.59 5.79
CA VAL A 126 7.28 2.58 5.04
C VAL A 126 8.44 2.73 6.03
N HIS A 127 9.32 1.73 6.09
CA HIS A 127 10.37 1.62 7.08
C HIS A 127 11.76 1.59 6.45
N ARG A 128 12.70 2.35 7.03
CA ARG A 128 14.11 2.36 6.66
C ARG A 128 14.83 1.20 7.34
N PHE A 129 15.64 0.51 6.55
CA PHE A 129 16.65 -0.43 7.04
C PHE A 129 18.03 -0.08 6.49
N GLU A 130 19.05 -0.33 7.28
CA GLU A 130 20.43 -0.08 6.89
C GLU A 130 21.35 -1.13 7.51
N LYS A 131 22.22 -1.72 6.69
CA LYS A 131 23.26 -2.63 7.14
C LYS A 131 24.46 -2.54 6.19
N GLU A 132 25.67 -2.42 6.74
CA GLU A 132 26.90 -2.39 5.95
C GLU A 132 26.88 -1.35 4.81
N ASN A 133 26.43 -0.13 5.10
CA ASN A 133 26.26 0.96 4.14
C ASN A 133 25.26 0.67 2.99
N ARG A 134 24.41 -0.34 3.12
CA ARG A 134 23.32 -0.59 2.20
C ARG A 134 22.01 -0.17 2.84
N ILE A 135 21.27 0.70 2.15
CA ILE A 135 19.95 1.15 2.57
C ILE A 135 18.91 0.41 1.74
N TRP A 136 17.89 -0.09 2.41
CA TRP A 136 16.68 -0.58 1.76
C TRP A 136 15.44 -0.17 2.54
N THR A 137 14.31 -0.35 1.93
CA THR A 137 13.00 -0.05 2.51
C THR A 137 12.24 -1.35 2.70
N VAL A 138 11.53 -1.48 3.81
CA VAL A 138 10.47 -2.47 3.98
C VAL A 138 9.14 -1.76 4.03
N VAL A 139 8.24 -2.11 3.13
CA VAL A 139 6.86 -1.64 3.12
C VAL A 139 5.98 -2.73 3.70
N LEU A 140 5.18 -2.37 4.70
CA LEU A 140 4.11 -3.21 5.20
C LEU A 140 2.77 -2.68 4.68
N GLU A 141 1.91 -3.56 4.19
CA GLU A 141 0.52 -3.24 3.88
C GLU A 141 -0.38 -4.31 4.48
N SER A 142 -1.34 -3.87 5.27
CA SER A 142 -2.37 -4.72 5.86
C SER A 142 -3.75 -4.24 5.45
N TYR A 143 -4.69 -5.16 5.50
CA TYR A 143 -6.10 -4.83 5.31
C TYR A 143 -6.99 -5.62 6.27
N VAL A 144 -8.19 -5.09 6.45
CA VAL A 144 -9.34 -5.79 7.03
C VAL A 144 -10.54 -5.61 6.09
N VAL A 145 -11.35 -6.65 5.94
CA VAL A 145 -12.51 -6.66 5.03
C VAL A 145 -13.54 -7.67 5.53
N ASP A 146 -14.82 -7.38 5.32
CA ASP A 146 -15.89 -8.33 5.55
C ASP A 146 -15.87 -9.42 4.47
N MET A 147 -16.17 -10.65 4.88
CA MET A 147 -16.35 -11.76 3.95
C MET A 147 -17.69 -11.61 3.24
N PRO A 148 -17.72 -11.55 1.91
CA PRO A 148 -18.98 -11.54 1.17
C PRO A 148 -19.81 -12.80 1.45
N GLU A 149 -21.14 -12.64 1.44
CA GLU A 149 -22.04 -13.77 1.62
C GLU A 149 -21.72 -14.89 0.60
N GLY A 150 -21.60 -16.11 1.09
CA GLY A 150 -21.27 -17.30 0.29
C GLY A 150 -19.78 -17.51 0.02
N ASN A 151 -18.89 -16.60 0.44
CA ASN A 151 -17.45 -16.80 0.37
C ASN A 151 -16.90 -17.36 1.69
N SER A 152 -15.85 -18.16 1.57
CA SER A 152 -15.01 -18.53 2.72
C SER A 152 -13.99 -17.42 3.04
N GLU A 153 -13.37 -17.52 4.21
CA GLU A 153 -12.22 -16.65 4.57
C GLU A 153 -11.07 -16.84 3.56
N ASP A 154 -10.79 -18.09 3.19
CA ASP A 154 -9.70 -18.40 2.25
C ASP A 154 -9.95 -17.80 0.86
N ASP A 155 -11.17 -17.84 0.34
CA ASP A 155 -11.53 -17.22 -0.95
C ASP A 155 -11.35 -15.70 -0.91
N THR A 156 -11.83 -15.07 0.16
CA THR A 156 -11.74 -13.61 0.35
C THR A 156 -10.29 -13.17 0.48
N ARG A 157 -9.50 -13.88 1.30
CA ARG A 157 -8.07 -13.59 1.47
C ARG A 157 -7.28 -13.86 0.21
N CYS A 158 -7.54 -14.95 -0.50
CA CYS A 158 -6.84 -15.27 -1.75
C CYS A 158 -6.94 -14.12 -2.77
N PHE A 159 -8.13 -13.56 -2.93
CA PHE A 159 -8.33 -12.41 -3.81
C PHE A 159 -7.61 -11.15 -3.32
N ALA A 160 -7.87 -10.72 -2.08
CA ALA A 160 -7.32 -9.49 -1.53
C ALA A 160 -5.79 -9.56 -1.38
N ASP A 161 -5.25 -10.69 -0.92
CA ASP A 161 -3.79 -10.94 -0.83
C ASP A 161 -3.12 -10.84 -2.21
N THR A 162 -3.74 -11.39 -3.24
CA THR A 162 -3.21 -11.32 -4.61
C THR A 162 -3.11 -9.88 -5.08
N VAL A 163 -4.16 -9.08 -4.88
CA VAL A 163 -4.18 -7.66 -5.25
C VAL A 163 -3.09 -6.88 -4.50
N VAL A 164 -3.00 -7.04 -3.17
CA VAL A 164 -2.01 -6.32 -2.35
C VAL A 164 -0.59 -6.73 -2.74
N LYS A 165 -0.30 -8.02 -2.88
CA LYS A 165 1.04 -8.51 -3.29
C LYS A 165 1.48 -7.96 -4.63
N LEU A 166 0.61 -7.99 -5.64
CA LEU A 166 0.92 -7.46 -6.97
C LEU A 166 1.16 -5.94 -6.96
N ASN A 167 0.38 -5.19 -6.16
CA ASN A 167 0.60 -3.77 -5.96
C ASN A 167 1.96 -3.49 -5.31
N LEU A 168 2.32 -4.22 -4.25
CA LEU A 168 3.60 -4.07 -3.56
C LEU A 168 4.79 -4.44 -4.47
N GLN A 169 4.68 -5.50 -5.27
CA GLN A 169 5.69 -5.88 -6.27
C GLN A 169 5.86 -4.78 -7.34
N LYS A 170 4.75 -4.18 -7.79
CA LYS A 170 4.80 -3.05 -8.73
C LYS A 170 5.44 -1.82 -8.11
N LEU A 171 5.13 -1.52 -6.83
CA LEU A 171 5.77 -0.45 -6.07
C LEU A 171 7.29 -0.65 -6.03
N ALA A 172 7.76 -1.85 -5.74
CA ALA A 172 9.19 -2.16 -5.74
C ALA A 172 9.82 -1.90 -7.11
N THR A 173 9.19 -2.40 -8.19
CA THR A 173 9.67 -2.19 -9.56
C THR A 173 9.80 -0.70 -9.91
N VAL A 174 8.78 0.10 -9.57
CA VAL A 174 8.76 1.54 -9.88
C VAL A 174 9.79 2.29 -9.06
N ALA A 175 9.85 2.05 -7.74
CA ALA A 175 10.78 2.77 -6.86
C ALA A 175 12.24 2.44 -7.17
N GLU A 176 12.56 1.18 -7.43
CA GLU A 176 13.91 0.76 -7.79
C GLU A 176 14.36 1.29 -9.16
N ALA A 177 13.44 1.38 -10.14
CA ALA A 177 13.74 2.02 -11.42
C ALA A 177 14.02 3.51 -11.25
N MET A 178 13.23 4.22 -10.44
CA MET A 178 13.45 5.64 -10.14
C MET A 178 14.78 5.87 -9.41
N ALA A 179 15.12 5.01 -8.44
CA ALA A 179 16.38 5.10 -7.70
C ALA A 179 17.61 4.96 -8.62
N ARG A 180 17.58 4.01 -9.57
CA ARG A 180 18.65 3.83 -10.56
C ARG A 180 18.81 5.08 -11.44
N ASN A 181 17.73 5.62 -11.97
CA ASN A 181 17.77 6.78 -12.85
C ASN A 181 18.28 8.05 -12.15
N SER A 182 18.05 8.16 -10.83
CA SER A 182 18.56 9.28 -10.02
C SER A 182 20.06 9.16 -9.73
N GLY A 183 20.64 7.96 -9.76
CA GLY A 183 22.07 7.70 -9.57
C GLY A 183 22.91 7.99 -10.80
N ASP A 184 22.39 7.77 -12.00
CA ASP A 184 23.11 8.00 -13.25
C ASP A 184 23.22 9.50 -13.65
N GLY A 185 22.38 10.37 -13.06
CA GLY A 185 22.39 11.81 -13.37
C GLY A 185 23.51 12.62 -12.69
N SER A 186 24.28 12.03 -11.77
CA SER A 186 25.35 12.74 -11.03
C SER A 186 26.78 12.56 -11.59
N GLY A 187 26.89 11.88 -12.74
CA GLY A 187 28.19 11.51 -13.34
C GLY A 187 28.68 12.36 -14.54
N SER A 188 27.98 13.43 -14.94
CA SER A 188 28.37 14.20 -16.13
C SER A 188 28.49 15.70 -15.86
N GLN A 189 29.50 16.10 -15.10
CA GLN A 189 30.10 17.43 -15.21
C GLN A 189 31.52 17.42 -14.65
N VAL A 190 32.48 16.96 -15.45
CA VAL A 190 33.88 17.43 -15.39
C VAL A 190 34.45 17.35 -16.79
N THR A 191 34.49 18.43 -17.49
CA THR A 191 35.57 18.87 -18.40
C THR A 191 35.54 20.37 -18.48
#